data_241a03f46049f8738f95bca2fc7ca1ba
#
_entry.id   241a03f46049f8738f95bca2fc7ca1ba
#
_cell.length_a   1.000
_cell.length_b   1.000
_cell.length_c   1.000
_cell.angle_alpha   90.00
_cell.angle_beta   90.00
_cell.angle_gamma   90.00
#
_symmetry.space_group_name_H-M   'P 1'
#
loop_
_entity.id
_entity.type
_entity.pdbx_description
1 polymer ?
#
loop_
_entity_poly.entity_id
_entity_poly.type
_entity_poly.pdbx_seq_one_letter_code
_entity_poly.pdbx_strand_id
1 'polypeptide(L)'
;DEIDEVFYIIRKIKELISKGVPYKDIAILYRTNAQSRVFEQELLKQNIPFRIVGSFYFYSRKEIKDLLAYLRLILNSDDDISLTRCINTPKRGIGPKTISEIEANANTYNTSMYEAIKDGKALDFKKVIEELKEDLKSCTLTEFIDKVLDKSGMRNALKEEKSLEADIRLENLEEFKSVTKNFEERVGIISLEEFLTEISLVSDIEEYKDDPNRITLMTVHSVKGLEYPYVFLAGLEEGIFPHRNCYSKDELEEERRLMYVAITRAMKKLWITCTKKRMIYGQESPSILSRFVREIDPDLIDGETKEEPKPVKKEKRIYKEDRVFNYGDKVHHETYGDGVVIEVTNTILTVAFNKDIGIKKILKNHKSIRRV
;
A
#
# COMPACT_ATOMS: atom_id res chain seq x y z
N ASP A 1 -7.61 -12.17 7.47
CA ASP A 1 -7.04 -11.34 6.39
C ASP A 1 -5.52 -11.19 6.54
N GLU A 2 -4.89 -10.36 5.73
CA GLU A 2 -3.43 -10.16 5.73
C GLU A 2 -2.90 -9.57 7.04
N ILE A 3 -3.71 -8.80 7.73
CA ILE A 3 -3.34 -8.23 9.04
C ILE A 3 -3.34 -9.34 10.10
N ASP A 4 -4.35 -10.22 10.09
CA ASP A 4 -4.41 -11.39 10.96
C ASP A 4 -3.24 -12.35 10.71
N GLU A 5 -2.84 -12.53 9.44
CA GLU A 5 -1.67 -13.30 9.03
C GLU A 5 -0.41 -12.75 9.70
N VAL A 6 -0.19 -11.44 9.61
CA VAL A 6 0.97 -10.78 10.22
C VAL A 6 0.93 -10.91 11.75
N PHE A 7 -0.22 -10.72 12.38
CA PHE A 7 -0.35 -10.91 13.83
C PHE A 7 -0.08 -12.35 14.27
N TYR A 8 -0.54 -13.33 13.48
CA TYR A 8 -0.20 -14.73 13.72
C TYR A 8 1.32 -14.96 13.70
N ILE A 9 2.00 -14.46 12.66
CA ILE A 9 3.45 -14.58 12.49
C ILE A 9 4.17 -13.88 13.65
N ILE A 10 3.79 -12.65 14.00
CA ILE A 10 4.38 -11.90 15.12
C ILE A 10 4.20 -12.67 16.44
N ARG A 11 3.05 -13.27 16.69
CA ARG A 11 2.84 -14.10 17.88
C ARG A 11 3.80 -15.27 17.91
N LYS A 12 3.98 -15.99 16.79
CA LYS A 12 4.93 -17.10 16.68
C LYS A 12 6.39 -16.64 16.85
N ILE A 13 6.74 -15.47 16.34
CA ILE A 13 8.05 -14.86 16.56
C ILE A 13 8.25 -14.59 18.05
N LYS A 14 7.28 -13.97 18.74
CA LYS A 14 7.37 -13.74 20.20
C LYS A 14 7.50 -15.04 21.00
N GLU A 15 6.81 -16.11 20.59
CA GLU A 15 6.97 -17.45 21.18
C GLU A 15 8.40 -18.01 20.99
N LEU A 16 9.03 -17.77 19.83
CA LEU A 16 10.42 -18.17 19.57
C LEU A 16 11.42 -17.37 20.42
N ILE A 17 11.23 -16.05 20.46
CA ILE A 17 12.09 -15.15 21.26
C ILE A 17 12.00 -15.50 22.74
N SER A 18 10.82 -15.82 23.28
CA SER A 18 10.66 -16.26 24.67
C SER A 18 11.39 -17.57 24.99
N LYS A 19 11.70 -18.38 23.97
CA LYS A 19 12.51 -19.60 24.07
C LYS A 19 14.01 -19.37 23.82
N GLY A 20 14.43 -18.10 23.71
CA GLY A 20 15.84 -17.73 23.53
C GLY A 20 16.34 -17.76 22.08
N VAL A 21 15.44 -17.84 21.08
CA VAL A 21 15.82 -17.77 19.67
C VAL A 21 16.14 -16.32 19.31
N PRO A 22 17.32 -16.00 18.76
CA PRO A 22 17.63 -14.63 18.35
C PRO A 22 16.85 -14.24 17.08
N TYR A 23 16.52 -12.95 16.92
CA TYR A 23 15.82 -12.44 15.74
C TYR A 23 16.51 -12.77 14.42
N LYS A 24 17.85 -12.75 14.39
CA LYS A 24 18.64 -13.04 13.18
C LYS A 24 18.44 -14.46 12.61
N ASP A 25 17.95 -15.39 13.42
CA ASP A 25 17.67 -16.78 13.03
C ASP A 25 16.28 -16.94 12.38
N ILE A 26 15.54 -15.84 12.24
CA ILE A 26 14.16 -15.83 11.74
C ILE A 26 14.11 -15.09 10.41
N ALA A 27 13.47 -15.70 9.42
CA ALA A 27 13.16 -15.06 8.14
C ALA A 27 11.66 -15.09 7.84
N ILE A 28 11.15 -14.02 7.22
CA ILE A 28 9.82 -13.96 6.62
C ILE A 28 10.02 -13.85 5.12
N LEU A 29 9.53 -14.83 4.38
CA LEU A 29 9.62 -14.93 2.94
C LEU A 29 8.25 -14.65 2.32
N TYR A 30 8.23 -13.91 1.24
CA TYR A 30 7.03 -13.59 0.46
C TYR A 30 7.35 -13.58 -1.03
N ARG A 31 6.30 -13.66 -1.88
CA ARG A 31 6.48 -13.79 -3.33
C ARG A 31 6.78 -12.44 -3.99
N THR A 32 6.07 -11.37 -3.59
CA THR A 32 6.21 -10.04 -4.20
C THR A 32 6.67 -8.99 -3.19
N ASN A 33 7.40 -7.98 -3.67
CA ASN A 33 7.85 -6.88 -2.82
C ASN A 33 6.69 -6.10 -2.17
N ALA A 34 5.54 -6.03 -2.83
CA ALA A 34 4.35 -5.35 -2.31
C ALA A 34 3.88 -5.93 -0.96
N GLN A 35 4.03 -7.24 -0.76
CA GLN A 35 3.63 -7.92 0.48
C GLN A 35 4.44 -7.46 1.71
N SER A 36 5.67 -6.91 1.53
CA SER A 36 6.51 -6.50 2.67
C SER A 36 5.85 -5.39 3.50
N ARG A 37 5.05 -4.54 2.87
CA ARG A 37 4.46 -3.35 3.49
C ARG A 37 3.73 -3.63 4.81
N VAL A 38 2.85 -4.62 4.84
CA VAL A 38 2.07 -4.94 6.04
C VAL A 38 2.97 -5.47 7.15
N PHE A 39 3.97 -6.29 6.79
CA PHE A 39 5.00 -6.76 7.73
C PHE A 39 5.83 -5.60 8.28
N GLU A 40 6.31 -4.70 7.43
CA GLU A 40 7.07 -3.52 7.83
C GLU A 40 6.30 -2.69 8.85
N GLN A 41 5.04 -2.34 8.54
CA GLN A 41 4.18 -1.52 9.40
C GLN A 41 3.93 -2.18 10.76
N GLU A 42 3.59 -3.46 10.79
CA GLU A 42 3.24 -4.13 12.04
C GLU A 42 4.47 -4.47 12.89
N LEU A 43 5.61 -4.83 12.28
CA LEU A 43 6.87 -5.03 13.00
C LEU A 43 7.38 -3.73 13.64
N LEU A 44 7.26 -2.59 12.93
CA LEU A 44 7.57 -1.26 13.48
C LEU A 44 6.67 -0.92 14.67
N LYS A 45 5.36 -1.07 14.55
CA LYS A 45 4.40 -0.82 15.65
C LYS A 45 4.69 -1.67 16.89
N GLN A 46 5.21 -2.87 16.70
CA GLN A 46 5.54 -3.80 17.77
C GLN A 46 6.99 -3.66 18.29
N ASN A 47 7.76 -2.69 17.77
CA ASN A 47 9.18 -2.48 18.07
C ASN A 47 10.02 -3.76 17.86
N ILE A 48 9.73 -4.54 16.83
CA ILE A 48 10.48 -5.74 16.47
C ILE A 48 11.51 -5.37 15.41
N PRO A 49 12.83 -5.55 15.67
CA PRO A 49 13.87 -5.17 14.74
C PRO A 49 13.87 -6.07 13.51
N PHE A 50 13.92 -5.47 12.31
CA PHE A 50 13.98 -6.19 11.05
C PHE A 50 14.86 -5.50 10.02
N ARG A 51 15.18 -6.23 8.97
CA ARG A 51 15.84 -5.69 7.76
C ARG A 51 15.18 -6.28 6.51
N ILE A 52 15.24 -5.54 5.43
CA ILE A 52 14.81 -6.02 4.12
C ILE A 52 16.06 -6.34 3.30
N VAL A 53 16.04 -7.49 2.64
CA VAL A 53 17.13 -7.92 1.75
C VAL A 53 16.63 -7.94 0.31
N GLY A 54 17.39 -7.33 -0.59
CA GLY A 54 17.08 -7.26 -2.02
C GLY A 54 16.05 -6.18 -2.42
N SER A 55 15.61 -5.34 -1.47
CA SER A 55 14.70 -4.23 -1.73
C SER A 55 14.87 -3.12 -0.70
N PHE A 56 14.26 -1.96 -0.96
CA PHE A 56 14.12 -0.87 0.01
C PHE A 56 12.83 -1.03 0.83
N TYR A 57 12.78 -0.38 1.98
CA TYR A 57 11.53 -0.19 2.72
C TYR A 57 10.46 0.42 1.83
N PHE A 58 9.19 0.04 2.03
CA PHE A 58 8.10 0.39 1.12
C PHE A 58 8.04 1.89 0.81
N TYR A 59 8.02 2.74 1.85
CA TYR A 59 7.96 4.19 1.67
C TYR A 59 9.28 4.82 1.18
N SER A 60 10.40 4.09 1.21
CA SER A 60 11.70 4.53 0.69
C SER A 60 11.92 4.19 -0.78
N ARG A 61 11.02 3.40 -1.40
CA ARG A 61 11.09 3.04 -2.82
C ARG A 61 10.91 4.28 -3.68
N LYS A 62 11.67 4.32 -4.77
CA LYS A 62 11.72 5.49 -5.68
C LYS A 62 10.32 5.87 -6.18
N GLU A 63 9.57 4.92 -6.72
CA GLU A 63 8.23 5.12 -7.27
C GLU A 63 7.23 5.60 -6.22
N ILE A 64 7.34 5.13 -4.98
CA ILE A 64 6.50 5.57 -3.86
C ILE A 64 6.86 7.00 -3.46
N LYS A 65 8.15 7.33 -3.36
CA LYS A 65 8.60 8.70 -3.10
C LYS A 65 8.18 9.66 -4.22
N ASP A 66 8.17 9.20 -5.47
CA ASP A 66 7.73 9.99 -6.61
C ASP A 66 6.21 10.25 -6.54
N LEU A 67 5.40 9.22 -6.21
CA LEU A 67 3.96 9.38 -5.97
C LEU A 67 3.68 10.33 -4.80
N LEU A 68 4.39 10.17 -3.68
CA LEU A 68 4.24 11.06 -2.51
C LEU A 68 4.58 12.51 -2.86
N ALA A 69 5.56 12.75 -3.73
CA ALA A 69 5.88 14.10 -4.20
C ALA A 69 4.71 14.73 -4.99
N TYR A 70 4.03 13.95 -5.85
CA TYR A 70 2.79 14.42 -6.49
C TYR A 70 1.73 14.80 -5.47
N LEU A 71 1.47 13.94 -4.50
CA LEU A 71 0.44 14.16 -3.48
C LEU A 71 0.75 15.40 -2.62
N ARG A 72 2.01 15.59 -2.23
CA ARG A 72 2.45 16.78 -1.47
C ARG A 72 2.30 18.05 -2.29
N LEU A 73 2.73 18.04 -3.55
CA LEU A 73 2.62 19.20 -4.44
C LEU A 73 1.15 19.59 -4.69
N ILE A 74 0.25 18.62 -4.83
CA ILE A 74 -1.18 18.86 -4.98
C ILE A 74 -1.77 19.53 -3.73
N LEU A 75 -1.32 19.10 -2.54
CA LEU A 75 -1.74 19.69 -1.27
C LEU A 75 -1.14 21.07 -1.05
N ASN A 76 0.15 21.23 -1.33
CA ASN A 76 0.90 22.47 -1.16
C ASN A 76 1.74 22.79 -2.40
N SER A 77 1.31 23.79 -3.17
CA SER A 77 1.99 24.21 -4.40
C SER A 77 3.33 24.90 -4.15
N ASP A 78 3.63 25.31 -2.90
CA ASP A 78 4.88 25.96 -2.53
C ASP A 78 5.97 24.95 -2.13
N ASP A 79 5.68 23.64 -2.25
CA ASP A 79 6.67 22.58 -2.01
C ASP A 79 7.58 22.40 -3.24
N ASP A 80 8.61 23.24 -3.34
CA ASP A 80 9.57 23.22 -4.44
C ASP A 80 10.39 21.92 -4.48
N ILE A 81 10.58 21.24 -3.35
CA ILE A 81 11.26 19.94 -3.28
C ILE A 81 10.41 18.88 -3.99
N SER A 82 9.13 18.82 -3.68
CA SER A 82 8.20 17.89 -4.32
C SER A 82 8.02 18.23 -5.80
N LEU A 83 7.95 19.52 -6.16
CA LEU A 83 7.90 19.97 -7.56
C LEU A 83 9.12 19.46 -8.34
N THR A 84 10.32 19.74 -7.86
CA THR A 84 11.58 19.34 -8.52
C THR A 84 11.64 17.84 -8.72
N ARG A 85 11.12 17.06 -7.78
CA ARG A 85 11.10 15.60 -7.85
C ARG A 85 10.12 15.08 -8.91
N CYS A 86 8.91 15.62 -9.00
CA CYS A 86 7.85 15.03 -9.82
C CYS A 86 7.67 15.69 -11.19
N ILE A 87 8.17 16.91 -11.43
CA ILE A 87 7.96 17.66 -12.68
C ILE A 87 8.41 16.90 -13.94
N ASN A 88 9.48 16.10 -13.84
CA ASN A 88 10.00 15.28 -14.94
C ASN A 88 9.88 13.75 -14.64
N THR A 89 8.94 13.36 -13.79
CA THR A 89 8.65 11.97 -13.45
C THR A 89 7.18 11.66 -13.72
N PRO A 90 6.85 10.86 -14.76
CA PRO A 90 7.73 10.24 -15.78
C PRO A 90 8.42 11.28 -16.66
N LYS A 91 9.40 10.85 -17.46
CA LYS A 91 10.18 11.74 -18.33
C LYS A 91 9.27 12.54 -19.29
N ARG A 92 9.29 13.87 -19.18
CA ARG A 92 8.54 14.84 -20.02
C ARG A 92 9.44 15.69 -20.91
N GLY A 93 10.76 15.48 -20.82
CA GLY A 93 11.75 16.33 -21.49
C GLY A 93 11.92 17.70 -20.81
N ILE A 94 11.62 17.79 -19.51
CA ILE A 94 11.92 18.93 -18.66
C ILE A 94 13.26 18.61 -18.00
N GLY A 95 14.32 19.19 -18.54
CA GLY A 95 15.69 18.96 -18.08
C GLY A 95 16.14 19.89 -16.96
N PRO A 96 17.34 19.66 -16.41
CA PRO A 96 17.90 20.50 -15.34
C PRO A 96 17.96 22.00 -15.72
N LYS A 97 18.21 22.32 -16.99
CA LYS A 97 18.25 23.71 -17.48
C LYS A 97 16.91 24.41 -17.28
N THR A 98 15.81 23.76 -17.69
CA THR A 98 14.45 24.33 -17.53
C THR A 98 14.10 24.48 -16.05
N ILE A 99 14.49 23.52 -15.21
CA ILE A 99 14.26 23.58 -13.75
C ILE A 99 15.02 24.77 -13.16
N SER A 100 16.30 24.96 -13.52
CA SER A 100 17.10 26.10 -13.06
C SER A 100 16.56 27.46 -13.56
N GLU A 101 15.99 27.52 -14.76
CA GLU A 101 15.32 28.73 -15.28
C GLU A 101 14.05 29.05 -14.46
N ILE A 102 13.24 28.04 -14.11
CA ILE A 102 12.06 28.20 -13.25
C ILE A 102 12.49 28.69 -11.86
N GLU A 103 13.52 28.11 -11.27
CA GLU A 103 14.06 28.48 -9.96
C GLU A 103 14.60 29.94 -9.97
N ALA A 104 15.33 30.32 -11.00
CA ALA A 104 15.83 31.68 -11.15
C ALA A 104 14.67 32.70 -11.27
N ASN A 105 13.62 32.35 -12.01
CA ASN A 105 12.43 33.18 -12.12
C ASN A 105 11.69 33.29 -10.77
N ALA A 106 11.52 32.18 -10.06
CA ALA A 106 10.92 32.15 -8.72
C ALA A 106 11.65 33.10 -7.76
N ASN A 107 12.98 32.99 -7.72
CA ASN A 107 13.81 33.86 -6.91
C ASN A 107 13.70 35.33 -7.31
N THR A 108 13.65 35.63 -8.62
CA THR A 108 13.53 37.00 -9.11
C THR A 108 12.23 37.68 -8.73
N TYR A 109 11.14 36.94 -8.77
CA TYR A 109 9.79 37.43 -8.47
C TYR A 109 9.35 37.18 -7.04
N ASN A 110 10.17 36.53 -6.21
CA ASN A 110 9.89 36.14 -4.84
C ASN A 110 8.56 35.33 -4.74
N THR A 111 8.44 34.33 -5.60
CA THR A 111 7.30 33.41 -5.68
C THR A 111 7.79 31.96 -5.55
N SER A 112 6.87 30.99 -5.43
CA SER A 112 7.24 29.57 -5.52
C SER A 112 7.65 29.19 -6.94
N MET A 113 8.41 28.12 -7.10
CA MET A 113 8.77 27.58 -8.40
C MET A 113 7.50 27.22 -9.20
N TYR A 114 6.46 26.73 -8.54
CA TYR A 114 5.19 26.39 -9.16
C TYR A 114 4.49 27.60 -9.79
N GLU A 115 4.47 28.73 -9.11
CA GLU A 115 3.93 29.99 -9.65
C GLU A 115 4.78 30.54 -10.79
N ALA A 116 6.10 30.35 -10.73
CA ALA A 116 7.03 30.80 -11.76
C ALA A 116 6.91 30.02 -13.09
N ILE A 117 6.19 28.89 -13.12
CA ILE A 117 5.92 28.14 -14.35
C ILE A 117 4.93 28.92 -15.22
N LYS A 118 5.35 29.34 -16.42
CA LYS A 118 4.54 30.18 -17.32
C LYS A 118 4.31 29.57 -18.71
N ASP A 119 5.18 28.69 -19.18
CA ASP A 119 5.13 28.18 -20.56
C ASP A 119 5.73 26.77 -20.72
N GLY A 120 5.71 26.29 -21.94
CA GLY A 120 6.32 25.04 -22.37
C GLY A 120 5.74 23.80 -21.69
N LYS A 121 6.52 22.71 -21.70
CA LYS A 121 6.14 21.43 -21.11
C LYS A 121 5.89 21.51 -19.60
N ALA A 122 6.52 22.47 -18.92
CA ALA A 122 6.29 22.71 -17.50
C ALA A 122 4.87 23.24 -17.26
N LEU A 123 4.33 24.08 -18.17
CA LEU A 123 2.94 24.53 -18.09
C LEU A 123 1.96 23.39 -18.30
N ASP A 124 2.26 22.43 -19.18
CA ASP A 124 1.40 21.26 -19.37
C ASP A 124 1.39 20.37 -18.11
N PHE A 125 2.55 20.21 -17.46
CA PHE A 125 2.60 19.55 -16.14
C PHE A 125 1.76 20.32 -15.11
N LYS A 126 1.86 21.65 -15.05
CA LYS A 126 1.05 22.48 -14.13
C LYS A 126 -0.43 22.30 -14.33
N LYS A 127 -0.90 22.22 -15.58
CA LYS A 127 -2.32 21.93 -15.90
C LYS A 127 -2.77 20.58 -15.32
N VAL A 128 -1.95 19.54 -15.46
CA VAL A 128 -2.23 18.23 -14.86
C VAL A 128 -2.39 18.31 -13.33
N ILE A 129 -1.52 19.07 -12.66
CA ILE A 129 -1.63 19.28 -11.21
C ILE A 129 -2.93 20.01 -10.85
N GLU A 130 -3.31 21.07 -11.60
CA GLU A 130 -4.58 21.78 -11.34
C GLU A 130 -5.80 20.89 -11.58
N GLU A 131 -5.79 20.07 -12.62
CA GLU A 131 -6.86 19.08 -12.83
C GLU A 131 -6.95 18.07 -11.67
N LEU A 132 -5.81 17.62 -11.15
CA LEU A 132 -5.77 16.69 -10.01
C LEU A 132 -6.28 17.36 -8.72
N LYS A 133 -6.01 18.65 -8.50
CA LYS A 133 -6.59 19.42 -7.39
C LYS A 133 -8.13 19.46 -7.46
N GLU A 134 -8.69 19.61 -8.66
CA GLU A 134 -10.15 19.55 -8.85
C GLU A 134 -10.70 18.15 -8.61
N ASP A 135 -10.01 17.11 -9.12
CA ASP A 135 -10.41 15.72 -8.89
C ASP A 135 -10.46 15.34 -7.40
N LEU A 136 -9.51 15.84 -6.60
CA LEU A 136 -9.46 15.59 -5.14
C LEU A 136 -10.72 16.07 -4.42
N LYS A 137 -11.44 17.04 -5.00
CA LYS A 137 -12.67 17.57 -4.39
C LYS A 137 -13.83 16.57 -4.41
N SER A 138 -13.83 15.59 -5.32
CA SER A 138 -15.00 14.76 -5.62
C SER A 138 -14.79 13.25 -5.50
N CYS A 139 -13.59 12.77 -5.17
CA CYS A 139 -13.29 11.34 -5.09
C CYS A 139 -12.70 10.93 -3.72
N THR A 140 -12.73 9.63 -3.43
CA THR A 140 -12.03 9.04 -2.29
C THR A 140 -10.51 9.10 -2.51
N LEU A 141 -9.71 8.94 -1.46
CA LEU A 141 -8.25 8.92 -1.61
C LEU A 141 -7.79 7.76 -2.50
N THR A 142 -8.43 6.60 -2.37
CA THR A 142 -8.10 5.42 -3.19
C THR A 142 -8.38 5.67 -4.67
N GLU A 143 -9.55 6.25 -5.03
CA GLU A 143 -9.87 6.68 -6.38
C GLU A 143 -8.93 7.79 -6.86
N PHE A 144 -8.52 8.68 -5.96
CA PHE A 144 -7.61 9.76 -6.27
C PHE A 144 -6.21 9.26 -6.65
N ILE A 145 -5.69 8.24 -5.97
CA ILE A 145 -4.42 7.62 -6.36
C ILE A 145 -4.49 7.09 -7.81
N ASP A 146 -5.58 6.42 -8.19
CA ASP A 146 -5.76 5.97 -9.59
C ASP A 146 -5.68 7.14 -10.57
N LYS A 147 -6.37 8.25 -10.28
CA LYS A 147 -6.32 9.46 -11.13
C LYS A 147 -4.92 10.06 -11.19
N VAL A 148 -4.19 10.11 -10.06
CA VAL A 148 -2.80 10.58 -10.04
C VAL A 148 -1.92 9.71 -10.92
N LEU A 149 -2.00 8.38 -10.79
CA LEU A 149 -1.19 7.44 -11.58
C LEU A 149 -1.49 7.54 -13.08
N ASP A 150 -2.75 7.75 -13.46
CA ASP A 150 -3.17 7.85 -14.86
C ASP A 150 -2.84 9.22 -15.46
N LYS A 151 -3.28 10.32 -14.84
CA LYS A 151 -3.09 11.68 -15.38
C LYS A 151 -1.63 12.13 -15.36
N SER A 152 -0.85 11.70 -14.35
CA SER A 152 0.60 11.95 -14.35
C SER A 152 1.35 11.18 -15.44
N GLY A 153 0.76 10.11 -15.96
CA GLY A 153 1.40 9.20 -16.91
C GLY A 153 2.33 8.17 -16.27
N MET A 154 2.44 8.10 -14.93
CA MET A 154 3.33 7.14 -14.25
C MET A 154 2.99 5.70 -14.60
N ARG A 155 1.71 5.34 -14.59
CA ARG A 155 1.24 3.98 -14.92
C ARG A 155 1.60 3.61 -16.37
N ASN A 156 1.35 4.51 -17.32
CA ASN A 156 1.63 4.27 -18.72
C ASN A 156 3.13 4.12 -18.99
N ALA A 157 3.95 4.99 -18.43
CA ALA A 157 5.40 4.94 -18.60
C ALA A 157 6.00 3.61 -18.12
N LEU A 158 5.53 3.08 -16.98
CA LEU A 158 5.98 1.78 -16.47
C LEU A 158 5.50 0.62 -17.34
N LYS A 159 4.26 0.65 -17.86
CA LYS A 159 3.74 -0.35 -18.79
C LYS A 159 4.51 -0.38 -20.12
N GLU A 160 4.95 0.77 -20.60
CA GLU A 160 5.72 0.89 -21.85
C GLU A 160 7.16 0.42 -21.71
N GLU A 161 7.75 0.47 -20.51
CA GLU A 161 9.13 0.04 -20.25
C GLU A 161 9.32 -1.48 -20.44
N LYS A 162 8.26 -2.29 -20.24
CA LYS A 162 8.24 -3.76 -20.46
C LYS A 162 9.42 -4.51 -19.80
N SER A 163 9.84 -4.07 -18.64
CA SER A 163 10.88 -4.71 -17.85
C SER A 163 10.30 -5.32 -16.57
N LEU A 164 10.92 -6.38 -16.06
CA LEU A 164 10.53 -6.96 -14.76
C LEU A 164 10.60 -5.92 -13.63
N GLU A 165 11.56 -5.01 -13.70
CA GLU A 165 11.70 -3.94 -12.72
C GLU A 165 10.53 -2.94 -12.80
N ALA A 166 10.07 -2.61 -14.00
CA ALA A 166 8.89 -1.76 -14.19
C ALA A 166 7.60 -2.42 -13.66
N ASP A 167 7.46 -3.73 -13.88
CA ASP A 167 6.32 -4.49 -13.33
C ASP A 167 6.31 -4.47 -11.81
N ILE A 168 7.46 -4.67 -11.15
CA ILE A 168 7.60 -4.58 -9.69
C ILE A 168 7.25 -3.17 -9.18
N ARG A 169 7.73 -2.12 -9.88
CA ARG A 169 7.40 -0.73 -9.52
C ARG A 169 5.90 -0.45 -9.67
N LEU A 170 5.29 -0.96 -10.73
CA LEU A 170 3.85 -0.83 -10.94
C LEU A 170 3.06 -1.53 -9.84
N GLU A 171 3.43 -2.75 -9.46
CA GLU A 171 2.82 -3.46 -8.33
C GLU A 171 2.92 -2.68 -7.03
N ASN A 172 4.07 -2.03 -6.76
CA ASN A 172 4.24 -1.20 -5.57
C ASN A 172 3.32 0.04 -5.58
N LEU A 173 3.15 0.69 -6.74
CA LEU A 173 2.22 1.82 -6.90
C LEU A 173 0.76 1.37 -6.74
N GLU A 174 0.39 0.23 -7.32
CA GLU A 174 -0.96 -0.32 -7.15
C GLU A 174 -1.23 -0.71 -5.69
N GLU A 175 -0.23 -1.28 -4.99
CA GLU A 175 -0.36 -1.60 -3.56
C GLU A 175 -0.51 -0.37 -2.67
N PHE A 176 -0.04 0.80 -3.10
CA PHE A 176 -0.26 2.04 -2.37
C PHE A 176 -1.75 2.36 -2.20
N LYS A 177 -2.62 1.88 -3.08
CA LYS A 177 -4.08 1.97 -2.94
C LYS A 177 -4.61 1.19 -1.74
N SER A 178 -3.96 0.10 -1.36
CA SER A 178 -4.31 -0.61 -0.12
C SER A 178 -4.01 0.24 1.12
N VAL A 179 -2.97 1.11 1.06
CA VAL A 179 -2.67 2.06 2.15
C VAL A 179 -3.79 3.08 2.31
N THR A 180 -4.19 3.72 1.20
CA THR A 180 -5.28 4.71 1.22
C THR A 180 -6.61 4.08 1.64
N LYS A 181 -6.91 2.88 1.16
CA LYS A 181 -8.12 2.15 1.51
C LYS A 181 -8.20 1.81 3.00
N ASN A 182 -7.11 1.28 3.54
CA ASN A 182 -7.02 0.97 4.97
C ASN A 182 -7.14 2.24 5.84
N PHE A 183 -6.54 3.36 5.40
CA PHE A 183 -6.70 4.65 6.07
C PHE A 183 -8.16 5.10 6.07
N GLU A 184 -8.81 5.10 4.91
CA GLU A 184 -10.21 5.50 4.75
C GLU A 184 -11.16 4.64 5.60
N GLU A 185 -10.98 3.30 5.60
CA GLU A 185 -11.83 2.40 6.38
C GLU A 185 -11.62 2.50 7.89
N ARG A 186 -10.43 2.90 8.32
CA ARG A 186 -10.11 3.08 9.74
C ARG A 186 -10.56 4.42 10.25
N VAL A 187 -10.31 5.50 9.50
CA VAL A 187 -10.54 6.89 9.92
C VAL A 187 -11.94 7.38 9.53
N GLY A 188 -12.42 6.93 8.38
CA GLY A 188 -13.72 7.34 7.83
C GLY A 188 -13.74 8.73 7.20
N ILE A 189 -12.62 9.44 7.23
CA ILE A 189 -12.46 10.80 6.71
C ILE A 189 -11.64 10.75 5.42
N ILE A 190 -11.99 11.59 4.46
CA ILE A 190 -11.26 11.76 3.22
C ILE A 190 -10.48 13.07 3.31
N SER A 191 -9.26 12.96 3.81
CA SER A 191 -8.33 14.08 3.95
C SER A 191 -6.94 13.68 3.50
N LEU A 192 -6.46 14.30 2.41
CA LEU A 192 -5.11 14.07 1.90
C LEU A 192 -4.06 14.56 2.90
N GLU A 193 -4.34 15.65 3.62
CA GLU A 193 -3.44 16.22 4.62
C GLU A 193 -3.22 15.26 5.81
N GLU A 194 -4.32 14.74 6.39
CA GLU A 194 -4.25 13.80 7.50
C GLU A 194 -3.55 12.50 7.07
N PHE A 195 -3.84 12.03 5.86
CA PHE A 195 -3.19 10.86 5.28
C PHE A 195 -1.68 11.06 5.13
N LEU A 196 -1.24 12.17 4.53
CA LEU A 196 0.20 12.45 4.34
C LEU A 196 0.92 12.68 5.67
N THR A 197 0.26 13.24 6.66
CA THR A 197 0.80 13.37 8.02
C THR A 197 1.07 12.00 8.63
N GLU A 198 0.13 11.06 8.53
CA GLU A 198 0.32 9.70 9.03
C GLU A 198 1.47 8.97 8.30
N ILE A 199 1.54 9.10 6.97
CA ILE A 199 2.64 8.51 6.18
C ILE A 199 4.00 9.07 6.60
N SER A 200 4.09 10.37 6.88
CA SER A 200 5.35 10.98 7.31
C SER A 200 5.86 10.40 8.63
N LEU A 201 4.95 10.16 9.59
CA LEU A 201 5.32 9.54 10.86
C LEU A 201 5.85 8.11 10.71
N VAL A 202 5.36 7.36 9.71
CA VAL A 202 5.80 5.98 9.46
C VAL A 202 7.11 5.93 8.67
N SER A 203 7.33 6.90 7.76
CA SER A 203 8.50 6.91 6.88
C SER A 203 9.82 7.29 7.57
N ASP A 204 9.75 7.99 8.70
CA ASP A 204 10.94 8.49 9.42
C ASP A 204 11.60 7.44 10.33
N ILE A 205 10.99 6.25 10.48
CA ILE A 205 11.51 5.19 11.34
C ILE A 205 12.57 4.36 10.60
N GLU A 206 13.74 4.92 10.37
CA GLU A 206 14.92 4.21 9.85
C GLU A 206 15.88 3.70 10.96
N GLU A 207 15.46 3.67 12.22
CA GLU A 207 16.33 3.59 13.41
C GLU A 207 17.05 2.24 13.68
N TYR A 208 16.73 1.17 12.97
CA TYR A 208 17.32 -0.15 13.27
C TYR A 208 18.53 -0.52 12.40
N LYS A 209 19.22 0.46 11.80
CA LYS A 209 20.25 0.19 10.78
C LYS A 209 21.47 -0.60 11.29
N ASP A 210 21.80 -0.53 12.57
CA ASP A 210 23.06 -1.06 13.13
C ASP A 210 22.91 -2.31 14.03
N ASP A 211 21.72 -2.79 14.35
CA ASP A 211 21.56 -4.00 15.14
C ASP A 211 21.73 -5.26 14.26
N PRO A 212 22.73 -6.11 14.52
CA PRO A 212 22.90 -7.36 13.78
C PRO A 212 21.82 -8.40 14.09
N ASN A 213 21.11 -8.27 15.21
CA ASN A 213 20.07 -9.19 15.66
C ASN A 213 18.68 -8.73 15.16
N ARG A 214 18.43 -8.91 13.87
CA ARG A 214 17.19 -8.48 13.19
C ARG A 214 16.56 -9.62 12.42
N ILE A 215 15.22 -9.66 12.37
CA ILE A 215 14.46 -10.52 11.46
C ILE A 215 14.78 -10.14 10.01
N THR A 216 14.91 -11.13 9.15
CA THR A 216 15.12 -10.89 7.73
C THR A 216 13.81 -11.01 6.95
N LEU A 217 13.43 -9.95 6.24
CA LEU A 217 12.33 -9.91 5.28
C LEU A 217 12.91 -9.94 3.87
N MET A 218 12.42 -10.84 3.00
CA MET A 218 12.86 -10.90 1.62
C MET A 218 11.88 -11.65 0.72
N THR A 219 12.01 -11.43 -0.59
CA THR A 219 11.28 -12.24 -1.56
C THR A 219 11.89 -13.63 -1.66
N VAL A 220 11.07 -14.60 -2.11
CA VAL A 220 11.56 -15.97 -2.42
C VAL A 220 12.63 -16.00 -3.50
N HIS A 221 12.72 -14.97 -4.35
CA HIS A 221 13.80 -14.83 -5.33
C HIS A 221 15.14 -14.45 -4.68
N SER A 222 15.09 -13.58 -3.68
CA SER A 222 16.28 -13.05 -3.01
C SER A 222 16.89 -14.02 -2.01
N VAL A 223 16.16 -15.09 -1.63
CA VAL A 223 16.62 -16.03 -0.58
C VAL A 223 17.57 -17.11 -1.11
N LYS A 224 17.82 -17.19 -2.40
CA LYS A 224 18.71 -18.21 -3.00
C LYS A 224 20.11 -18.15 -2.37
N GLY A 225 20.55 -19.28 -1.82
CA GLY A 225 21.86 -19.41 -1.16
C GLY A 225 21.89 -19.02 0.32
N LEU A 226 20.78 -18.54 0.88
CA LEU A 226 20.64 -18.25 2.32
C LEU A 226 19.81 -19.32 3.01
N GLU A 227 20.07 -19.57 4.29
CA GLU A 227 19.30 -20.52 5.09
C GLU A 227 19.07 -19.93 6.50
N TYR A 228 17.91 -20.26 7.07
CA TYR A 228 17.50 -19.76 8.38
C TYR A 228 16.93 -20.89 9.24
N PRO A 229 17.25 -20.94 10.55
CA PRO A 229 16.65 -21.92 11.45
C PRO A 229 15.12 -21.92 11.43
N TYR A 230 14.50 -20.74 11.32
CA TYR A 230 13.05 -20.54 11.37
C TYR A 230 12.57 -19.68 10.21
N VAL A 231 11.69 -20.22 9.40
CA VAL A 231 11.18 -19.54 8.20
C VAL A 231 9.66 -19.44 8.26
N PHE A 232 9.14 -18.27 7.99
CA PHE A 232 7.74 -18.02 7.71
C PHE A 232 7.58 -17.74 6.21
N LEU A 233 6.79 -18.53 5.51
CA LEU A 233 6.46 -18.37 4.11
C LEU A 233 5.03 -17.88 4.02
N ALA A 234 4.86 -16.59 3.70
CA ALA A 234 3.59 -15.88 3.78
C ALA A 234 2.89 -15.73 2.44
N GLY A 235 1.57 -15.72 2.47
CA GLY A 235 0.73 -15.45 1.30
C GLY A 235 0.69 -16.60 0.31
N LEU A 236 0.61 -17.85 0.77
CA LEU A 236 0.49 -19.03 -0.09
C LEU A 236 -0.92 -19.15 -0.67
N GLU A 237 -1.23 -18.30 -1.63
CA GLU A 237 -2.54 -18.14 -2.24
C GLU A 237 -2.45 -18.10 -3.76
N GLU A 238 -3.44 -18.68 -4.44
CA GLU A 238 -3.57 -18.58 -5.91
C GLU A 238 -3.60 -17.09 -6.33
N GLY A 239 -2.79 -16.76 -7.33
CA GLY A 239 -2.62 -15.38 -7.81
C GLY A 239 -1.57 -14.56 -7.08
N ILE A 240 -1.04 -15.08 -5.95
CA ILE A 240 0.11 -14.52 -5.23
C ILE A 240 1.30 -15.47 -5.37
N PHE A 241 1.16 -16.70 -4.91
CA PHE A 241 2.15 -17.74 -5.09
C PHE A 241 1.45 -19.10 -5.36
N PRO A 242 1.33 -19.53 -6.64
CA PRO A 242 1.92 -18.96 -7.86
C PRO A 242 1.36 -17.58 -8.22
N HIS A 243 2.22 -16.76 -8.86
CA HIS A 243 1.88 -15.40 -9.23
C HIS A 243 0.81 -15.37 -10.33
N ARG A 244 -0.09 -14.37 -10.29
CA ARG A 244 -1.21 -14.24 -11.24
C ARG A 244 -0.80 -14.06 -12.70
N ASN A 245 0.42 -13.56 -12.96
CA ASN A 245 0.97 -13.39 -14.31
C ASN A 245 1.57 -14.70 -14.88
N CYS A 246 1.37 -15.82 -14.20
CA CYS A 246 1.80 -17.13 -14.63
C CYS A 246 0.72 -17.74 -15.53
N TYR A 247 0.87 -17.61 -16.85
CA TYR A 247 -0.14 -18.04 -17.83
C TYR A 247 0.21 -19.36 -18.54
N SER A 248 1.49 -19.75 -18.55
CA SER A 248 1.96 -20.96 -19.21
C SER A 248 2.32 -22.06 -18.22
N LYS A 249 2.44 -23.29 -18.72
CA LYS A 249 2.92 -24.42 -17.92
C LYS A 249 4.37 -24.21 -17.48
N ASP A 250 5.20 -23.66 -18.34
CA ASP A 250 6.62 -23.44 -18.05
C ASP A 250 6.81 -22.39 -16.95
N GLU A 251 6.01 -21.32 -16.97
CA GLU A 251 6.00 -20.32 -15.91
C GLU A 251 5.51 -20.91 -14.59
N LEU A 252 4.51 -21.79 -14.61
CA LEU A 252 4.04 -22.48 -13.42
C LEU A 252 5.12 -23.41 -12.83
N GLU A 253 5.87 -24.11 -13.67
CA GLU A 253 6.98 -24.94 -13.21
C GLU A 253 8.12 -24.10 -12.63
N GLU A 254 8.35 -22.88 -13.14
CA GLU A 254 9.31 -21.96 -12.51
C GLU A 254 8.85 -21.49 -11.14
N GLU A 255 7.56 -21.14 -10.99
CA GLU A 255 6.96 -20.82 -9.68
C GLU A 255 7.09 -22.03 -8.71
N ARG A 256 6.93 -23.26 -9.21
CA ARG A 256 7.13 -24.47 -8.42
C ARG A 256 8.58 -24.64 -7.96
N ARG A 257 9.56 -24.31 -8.81
CA ARG A 257 10.99 -24.31 -8.43
C ARG A 257 11.26 -23.25 -7.36
N LEU A 258 10.64 -22.08 -7.48
CA LEU A 258 10.73 -21.04 -6.43
C LEU A 258 10.12 -21.52 -5.09
N MET A 259 8.99 -22.22 -5.13
CA MET A 259 8.40 -22.82 -3.93
C MET A 259 9.34 -23.85 -3.31
N TYR A 260 9.95 -24.73 -4.10
CA TYR A 260 10.96 -25.68 -3.64
C TYR A 260 12.14 -24.96 -2.97
N VAL A 261 12.65 -23.90 -3.60
CA VAL A 261 13.72 -23.09 -3.00
C VAL A 261 13.26 -22.50 -1.68
N ALA A 262 12.07 -21.93 -1.59
CA ALA A 262 11.56 -21.31 -0.37
C ALA A 262 11.45 -22.31 0.80
N ILE A 263 10.89 -23.51 0.54
CA ILE A 263 10.75 -24.57 1.56
C ILE A 263 12.13 -25.01 2.08
N THR A 264 13.08 -25.20 1.17
CA THR A 264 14.42 -25.69 1.55
C THR A 264 15.28 -24.64 2.26
N ARG A 265 14.78 -23.43 2.48
CA ARG A 265 15.50 -22.41 3.28
C ARG A 265 15.34 -22.59 4.79
N ALA A 266 14.38 -23.40 5.23
CA ALA A 266 14.16 -23.67 6.64
C ALA A 266 15.05 -24.82 7.14
N MET A 267 15.91 -24.53 8.11
CA MET A 267 16.79 -25.55 8.71
C MET A 267 16.11 -26.36 9.82
N LYS A 268 15.19 -25.74 10.58
CA LYS A 268 14.55 -26.36 11.74
C LYS A 268 13.03 -26.40 11.62
N LYS A 269 12.40 -25.27 11.29
CA LYS A 269 10.94 -25.19 11.21
C LYS A 269 10.50 -24.20 10.14
N LEU A 270 9.50 -24.62 9.38
CA LEU A 270 8.80 -23.82 8.39
C LEU A 270 7.35 -23.61 8.83
N TRP A 271 6.86 -22.38 8.75
CA TRP A 271 5.44 -22.06 8.80
C TRP A 271 5.01 -21.56 7.43
N ILE A 272 3.91 -22.09 6.95
CA ILE A 272 3.26 -21.65 5.71
C ILE A 272 1.96 -20.99 6.12
N THR A 273 1.71 -19.76 5.61
CA THR A 273 0.49 -19.03 5.94
C THR A 273 -0.28 -18.64 4.68
N CYS A 274 -1.61 -18.58 4.83
CA CYS A 274 -2.55 -18.08 3.83
C CYS A 274 -3.72 -17.41 4.54
N THR A 275 -4.47 -16.59 3.83
CA THR A 275 -5.61 -15.86 4.36
C THR A 275 -6.93 -16.36 3.73
N LYS A 276 -8.07 -16.02 4.33
CA LYS A 276 -9.40 -16.27 3.70
C LYS A 276 -9.78 -15.16 2.74
N LYS A 277 -9.25 -13.95 2.96
CA LYS A 277 -9.43 -12.77 2.14
C LYS A 277 -8.20 -11.87 2.28
N ARG A 278 -7.91 -11.13 1.24
CA ARG A 278 -6.75 -10.22 1.21
C ARG A 278 -7.11 -8.92 0.51
N MET A 279 -6.61 -7.82 1.05
CA MET A 279 -6.61 -6.53 0.36
C MET A 279 -5.49 -6.54 -0.68
N ILE A 280 -5.85 -6.42 -1.95
CA ILE A 280 -4.92 -6.35 -3.07
C ILE A 280 -5.28 -5.11 -3.90
N TYR A 281 -4.36 -4.16 -4.01
CA TYR A 281 -4.53 -2.94 -4.79
C TYR A 281 -5.80 -2.14 -4.44
N GLY A 282 -6.12 -2.08 -3.14
CA GLY A 282 -7.27 -1.35 -2.63
C GLY A 282 -8.61 -2.09 -2.76
N GLN A 283 -8.61 -3.36 -3.17
CA GLN A 283 -9.80 -4.20 -3.27
C GLN A 283 -9.68 -5.44 -2.40
N GLU A 284 -10.67 -5.68 -1.56
CA GLU A 284 -10.77 -6.92 -0.79
C GLU A 284 -11.25 -8.06 -1.69
N SER A 285 -10.48 -9.13 -1.76
CA SER A 285 -10.78 -10.31 -2.55
C SER A 285 -10.68 -11.59 -1.71
N PRO A 286 -11.57 -12.58 -1.92
CA PRO A 286 -11.43 -13.88 -1.29
C PRO A 286 -10.16 -14.56 -1.78
N SER A 287 -9.39 -15.14 -0.86
CA SER A 287 -8.17 -15.88 -1.18
C SER A 287 -8.46 -17.38 -1.33
N ILE A 288 -7.75 -18.02 -2.23
CA ILE A 288 -7.79 -19.46 -2.45
C ILE A 288 -6.40 -20.01 -2.08
N LEU A 289 -6.38 -21.07 -1.26
CA LEU A 289 -5.14 -21.73 -0.87
C LEU A 289 -4.33 -22.15 -2.11
N SER A 290 -3.04 -21.82 -2.11
CA SER A 290 -2.09 -22.18 -3.16
C SER A 290 -2.14 -23.67 -3.49
N ARG A 291 -2.10 -24.00 -4.78
CA ARG A 291 -1.96 -25.38 -5.25
C ARG A 291 -0.69 -26.04 -4.75
N PHE A 292 0.38 -25.28 -4.55
CA PHE A 292 1.65 -25.79 -4.04
C PHE A 292 1.55 -26.33 -2.61
N VAL A 293 0.68 -25.77 -1.78
CA VAL A 293 0.42 -26.30 -0.43
C VAL A 293 -0.36 -27.63 -0.53
N ARG A 294 -1.27 -27.76 -1.50
CA ARG A 294 -2.02 -29.00 -1.72
C ARG A 294 -1.18 -30.14 -2.28
N GLU A 295 -0.03 -29.83 -2.84
CA GLU A 295 0.94 -30.81 -3.36
C GLU A 295 1.88 -31.34 -2.29
N ILE A 296 1.90 -30.72 -1.08
CA ILE A 296 2.67 -31.23 0.05
C ILE A 296 1.93 -32.42 0.63
N ASP A 297 2.68 -33.49 0.95
CA ASP A 297 2.11 -34.66 1.63
C ASP A 297 1.43 -34.23 2.94
N PRO A 298 0.14 -34.52 3.14
CA PRO A 298 -0.60 -34.14 4.33
C PRO A 298 0.01 -34.65 5.64
N ASP A 299 0.75 -35.77 5.61
CA ASP A 299 1.42 -36.35 6.78
C ASP A 299 2.61 -35.49 7.25
N LEU A 300 3.11 -34.59 6.38
CA LEU A 300 4.19 -33.66 6.69
C LEU A 300 3.70 -32.31 7.21
N ILE A 301 2.37 -32.09 7.27
CA ILE A 301 1.79 -30.81 7.66
C ILE A 301 1.23 -30.90 9.08
N ASP A 302 1.85 -30.19 10.01
CA ASP A 302 1.32 -29.97 11.35
C ASP A 302 0.28 -28.83 11.32
N GLY A 303 -1.01 -29.12 11.45
CA GLY A 303 -2.04 -28.07 11.56
C GLY A 303 -3.39 -28.46 11.01
N GLU A 304 -4.36 -27.54 11.16
CA GLU A 304 -5.75 -27.72 10.74
C GLU A 304 -5.95 -27.59 9.21
N THR A 305 -5.35 -28.46 8.43
CA THR A 305 -5.69 -28.59 7.00
C THR A 305 -6.96 -29.40 6.73
N LYS A 306 -7.66 -29.81 7.79
CA LYS A 306 -8.87 -30.65 7.71
C LYS A 306 -10.17 -29.90 7.44
N GLU A 307 -10.15 -28.68 6.96
CA GLU A 307 -11.34 -28.15 6.29
C GLU A 307 -11.27 -28.50 4.80
N GLU A 308 -11.92 -29.61 4.43
CA GLU A 308 -12.47 -29.74 3.08
C GLU A 308 -13.18 -28.43 2.75
N PRO A 309 -13.02 -27.87 1.53
CA PRO A 309 -13.80 -26.70 1.13
C PRO A 309 -15.26 -27.08 1.22
N LYS A 310 -15.90 -26.79 2.35
CA LYS A 310 -17.36 -26.77 2.40
C LYS A 310 -17.75 -25.85 1.25
N PRO A 311 -18.64 -26.29 0.34
CA PRO A 311 -19.12 -25.46 -0.74
C PRO A 311 -19.51 -24.15 -0.08
N VAL A 312 -18.83 -23.08 -0.47
CA VAL A 312 -19.09 -21.73 0.03
C VAL A 312 -20.56 -21.51 -0.23
N LYS A 313 -21.42 -21.77 0.77
CA LYS A 313 -22.74 -21.18 0.79
C LYS A 313 -22.41 -19.72 0.59
N LYS A 314 -22.81 -19.20 -0.59
CA LYS A 314 -22.74 -17.76 -0.86
C LYS A 314 -23.31 -17.12 0.40
N GLU A 315 -22.40 -16.73 1.33
CA GLU A 315 -22.81 -15.86 2.40
C GLU A 315 -23.49 -14.73 1.66
N LYS A 316 -24.78 -14.61 1.94
CA LYS A 316 -25.51 -13.45 1.46
C LYS A 316 -24.59 -12.30 1.82
N ARG A 317 -24.02 -11.68 0.78
CA ARG A 317 -23.36 -10.38 0.98
C ARG A 317 -24.33 -9.65 1.88
N ILE A 318 -23.94 -9.43 3.13
CA ILE A 318 -24.59 -8.44 3.96
C ILE A 318 -24.26 -7.18 3.18
N TYR A 319 -25.16 -6.83 2.25
CA TYR A 319 -25.15 -5.51 1.68
C TYR A 319 -25.18 -4.62 2.92
N LYS A 320 -24.08 -3.97 3.25
CA LYS A 320 -24.11 -2.84 4.17
C LYS A 320 -25.28 -2.03 3.63
N GLU A 321 -26.38 -1.97 4.40
CA GLU A 321 -27.56 -1.23 3.98
C GLU A 321 -27.05 0.09 3.43
N ASP A 322 -27.34 0.36 2.14
CA ASP A 322 -26.98 1.64 1.54
C ASP A 322 -27.69 2.71 2.34
N ARG A 323 -26.96 3.29 3.28
CA ARG A 323 -27.49 4.36 4.14
C ARG A 323 -27.84 5.51 3.21
N VAL A 324 -29.13 5.75 3.06
CA VAL A 324 -29.61 6.85 2.25
C VAL A 324 -29.50 8.14 3.05
N PHE A 325 -28.61 9.02 2.60
CA PHE A 325 -28.50 10.37 3.12
C PHE A 325 -28.93 11.33 2.03
N ASN A 326 -29.58 12.43 2.46
CA ASN A 326 -30.00 13.50 1.57
C ASN A 326 -29.37 14.82 2.03
N TYR A 327 -29.32 15.78 1.12
CA TYR A 327 -28.97 17.15 1.46
C TYR A 327 -29.88 17.67 2.60
N GLY A 328 -29.27 18.29 3.61
CA GLY A 328 -29.98 18.80 4.78
C GLY A 328 -30.22 17.79 5.90
N ASP A 329 -29.88 16.51 5.73
CA ASP A 329 -30.01 15.52 6.81
C ASP A 329 -29.09 15.89 7.97
N LYS A 330 -29.63 15.76 9.20
CA LYS A 330 -28.84 15.88 10.41
C LYS A 330 -28.14 14.56 10.66
N VAL A 331 -26.86 14.63 10.96
CA VAL A 331 -26.00 13.46 11.22
C VAL A 331 -25.17 13.67 12.46
N HIS A 332 -24.82 12.58 13.09
CA HIS A 332 -23.89 12.55 14.21
C HIS A 332 -22.65 11.74 13.84
N HIS A 333 -21.47 12.32 14.04
CA HIS A 333 -20.18 11.66 13.85
C HIS A 333 -19.53 11.44 15.21
N GLU A 334 -19.00 10.23 15.45
CA GLU A 334 -18.42 9.85 16.76
C GLU A 334 -17.34 10.80 17.25
N THR A 335 -16.53 11.37 16.37
CA THR A 335 -15.42 12.29 16.70
C THR A 335 -15.83 13.77 16.63
N TYR A 336 -16.69 14.14 15.67
CA TYR A 336 -17.00 15.55 15.36
C TYR A 336 -18.36 16.02 15.88
N GLY A 337 -19.15 15.11 16.47
CA GLY A 337 -20.48 15.43 16.98
C GLY A 337 -21.51 15.67 15.86
N ASP A 338 -22.42 16.59 16.10
CA ASP A 338 -23.55 16.83 15.23
C ASP A 338 -23.19 17.73 14.05
N GLY A 339 -23.70 17.37 12.87
CA GLY A 339 -23.48 18.11 11.64
C GLY A 339 -24.66 17.99 10.69
N VAL A 340 -24.60 18.73 9.58
CA VAL A 340 -25.61 18.74 8.53
C VAL A 340 -24.96 18.36 7.18
N VAL A 341 -25.58 17.44 6.48
CA VAL A 341 -25.14 17.02 5.14
C VAL A 341 -25.37 18.14 4.15
N ILE A 342 -24.30 18.61 3.51
CA ILE A 342 -24.36 19.68 2.50
C ILE A 342 -24.09 19.20 1.09
N GLU A 343 -23.60 17.95 0.93
CA GLU A 343 -23.43 17.33 -0.37
C GLU A 343 -23.41 15.80 -0.21
N VAL A 344 -23.97 15.09 -1.17
CA VAL A 344 -24.00 13.62 -1.19
C VAL A 344 -23.54 13.14 -2.56
N THR A 345 -22.51 12.29 -2.57
CA THR A 345 -22.12 11.53 -3.75
C THR A 345 -22.38 10.03 -3.54
N ASN A 346 -21.98 9.19 -4.48
CA ASN A 346 -22.16 7.74 -4.34
C ASN A 346 -21.41 7.17 -3.12
N THR A 347 -20.21 7.71 -2.82
CA THR A 347 -19.31 7.19 -1.80
C THR A 347 -19.02 8.16 -0.66
N ILE A 348 -19.27 9.45 -0.85
CA ILE A 348 -18.85 10.53 0.06
C ILE A 348 -20.05 11.35 0.53
N LEU A 349 -20.02 11.72 1.80
CA LEU A 349 -20.84 12.77 2.39
C LEU A 349 -19.96 13.97 2.70
N THR A 350 -20.33 15.15 2.23
CA THR A 350 -19.76 16.40 2.71
C THR A 350 -20.66 16.93 3.84
N VAL A 351 -20.12 17.05 5.03
CA VAL A 351 -20.87 17.41 6.24
C VAL A 351 -20.31 18.69 6.84
N ALA A 352 -21.18 19.64 7.10
CA ALA A 352 -20.86 20.85 7.85
C ALA A 352 -21.10 20.59 9.33
N PHE A 353 -20.05 20.71 10.13
CA PHE A 353 -20.07 20.65 11.60
C PHE A 353 -20.08 22.06 12.21
N ASN A 354 -19.82 22.16 13.50
CA ASN A 354 -19.68 23.46 14.16
C ASN A 354 -18.51 24.27 13.59
N LYS A 355 -18.42 25.57 13.97
CA LYS A 355 -17.42 26.51 13.42
C LYS A 355 -15.96 26.07 13.66
N ASP A 356 -15.70 25.37 14.74
CA ASP A 356 -14.32 24.97 15.11
C ASP A 356 -13.84 23.76 14.28
N ILE A 357 -14.78 22.92 13.82
CA ILE A 357 -14.50 21.72 13.04
C ILE A 357 -14.60 21.98 11.53
N GLY A 358 -15.55 22.83 11.12
CA GLY A 358 -15.78 23.20 9.73
C GLY A 358 -16.43 22.09 8.89
N ILE A 359 -16.08 22.04 7.61
CA ILE A 359 -16.62 21.08 6.64
C ILE A 359 -15.66 19.88 6.54
N LYS A 360 -16.22 18.66 6.64
CA LYS A 360 -15.47 17.41 6.48
C LYS A 360 -16.12 16.52 5.43
N LYS A 361 -15.28 15.81 4.68
CA LYS A 361 -15.70 14.74 3.77
C LYS A 361 -15.57 13.40 4.49
N ILE A 362 -16.61 12.61 4.47
CA ILE A 362 -16.73 11.36 5.22
C ILE A 362 -17.19 10.26 4.28
N LEU A 363 -16.67 9.05 4.44
CA LEU A 363 -17.19 7.89 3.72
C LEU A 363 -18.65 7.64 4.09
N LYS A 364 -19.55 7.61 3.10
CA LYS A 364 -21.01 7.52 3.27
C LYS A 364 -21.46 6.37 4.16
N ASN A 365 -20.81 5.21 4.05
CA ASN A 365 -21.17 3.99 4.78
C ASN A 365 -20.24 3.70 5.96
N HIS A 366 -19.43 4.67 6.39
CA HIS A 366 -18.53 4.47 7.53
C HIS A 366 -19.32 4.38 8.84
N LYS A 367 -18.83 3.52 9.77
CA LYS A 367 -19.49 3.25 11.05
C LYS A 367 -19.58 4.48 11.95
N SER A 368 -18.63 5.43 11.83
CA SER A 368 -18.55 6.63 12.67
C SER A 368 -19.66 7.64 12.43
N ILE A 369 -20.41 7.56 11.32
CA ILE A 369 -21.48 8.48 11.00
C ILE A 369 -22.83 7.78 11.03
N ARG A 370 -23.83 8.44 11.62
CA ARG A 370 -25.21 7.98 11.65
C ARG A 370 -26.17 9.15 11.45
N ARG A 371 -27.33 8.86 10.90
CA ARG A 371 -28.43 9.83 10.80
C ARG A 371 -29.05 10.04 12.19
N VAL A 372 -29.36 11.28 12.55
CA VAL A 372 -30.03 11.66 13.81
C VAL A 372 -31.53 11.77 13.60
#